data_4e8660a143403333751f1d3e8ed47a21
#
_entry.id   4e8660a143403333751f1d3e8ed47a21
#
_cell.length_a   1.000
_cell.length_b   1.000
_cell.length_c   1.000
_cell.angle_alpha   90.00
_cell.angle_beta   90.00
_cell.angle_gamma   90.00
#
_symmetry.space_group_name_H-M   'P 1'
#
loop_
_entity.id
_entity.type
_entity.pdbx_description
1 polymer ?
#
loop_
_entity_poly.entity_id
_entity_poly.type
_entity_poly.pdbx_seq_one_letter_code
_entity_poly.pdbx_strand_id
1 'polypeptide(L)'
;MIISEDVEGEALATLVVNKLRGGLKVVAVKAPGFGDRRKSMLDDIAILTGGQVISEDIGVKLENVKLTDLGSCKRVKVDKDNSTIISGNGKKSEIEARCAQIKQQVGETTSDYDREKLQERLAKLAGGVAVIKVGGATEVEVKERKDRVEDALNATRAAAEEGIVVGGGCALLYASQSLDTLKVKGDDQKAGVALVAKALQAPIRQITLNAGVDGSVVVGKLLEQNKKNMGYDAQNEEYVDMFAKGIIDPVKVVRTALQDAASIAGLLVTTEAMIADKPDDKDSGAGGMPGGMPGGMGGMGGMGGMG
;
A
#
# COMPACT_ATOMS: atom_id res chain seq x y z
N MET A 1 -24.20 1.25 3.08
CA MET A 1 -22.90 1.66 3.61
C MET A 1 -23.09 2.95 4.39
N ILE A 2 -22.55 3.02 5.60
CA ILE A 2 -22.54 4.22 6.44
C ILE A 2 -21.12 4.76 6.48
N ILE A 3 -20.94 6.03 6.21
CA ILE A 3 -19.65 6.73 6.23
C ILE A 3 -19.77 7.82 7.29
N SER A 4 -19.12 7.67 8.40
CA SER A 4 -19.22 8.62 9.54
C SER A 4 -17.89 8.74 10.25
N GLU A 5 -17.79 9.71 11.15
CA GLU A 5 -16.60 9.88 11.97
C GLU A 5 -16.36 8.67 12.87
N ASP A 6 -17.42 8.21 13.52
CA ASP A 6 -17.43 6.95 14.25
C ASP A 6 -18.85 6.36 14.33
N VAL A 7 -18.93 5.06 14.63
CA VAL A 7 -20.19 4.35 14.94
C VAL A 7 -19.92 3.52 16.17
N GLU A 8 -20.50 3.93 17.30
CA GLU A 8 -20.22 3.36 18.61
C GLU A 8 -21.50 3.01 19.38
N GLY A 9 -21.33 2.37 20.54
CA GLY A 9 -22.38 2.13 21.51
C GLY A 9 -23.59 1.35 20.96
N GLU A 10 -24.78 1.85 21.27
CA GLU A 10 -26.05 1.21 20.87
C GLU A 10 -26.27 1.20 19.36
N ALA A 11 -25.77 2.22 18.64
CA ALA A 11 -25.87 2.28 17.19
C ALA A 11 -25.10 1.12 16.54
N LEU A 12 -23.87 0.91 16.97
CA LEU A 12 -23.05 -0.21 16.49
C LEU A 12 -23.67 -1.56 16.82
N ALA A 13 -24.11 -1.74 18.09
CA ALA A 13 -24.76 -2.96 18.54
C ALA A 13 -26.02 -3.29 17.70
N THR A 14 -26.84 -2.27 17.44
CA THR A 14 -28.04 -2.41 16.61
C THR A 14 -27.72 -2.83 15.18
N LEU A 15 -26.71 -2.23 14.56
CA LEU A 15 -26.27 -2.59 13.21
C LEU A 15 -25.74 -4.03 13.15
N VAL A 16 -24.92 -4.43 14.13
CA VAL A 16 -24.36 -5.79 14.22
C VAL A 16 -25.48 -6.83 14.36
N VAL A 17 -26.42 -6.63 15.28
CA VAL A 17 -27.55 -7.55 15.51
C VAL A 17 -28.40 -7.71 14.24
N ASN A 18 -28.74 -6.61 13.57
CA ASN A 18 -29.54 -6.64 12.35
C ASN A 18 -28.79 -7.30 11.18
N LYS A 19 -27.48 -7.10 11.10
CA LYS A 19 -26.63 -7.78 10.10
C LYS A 19 -26.57 -9.29 10.35
N LEU A 20 -26.34 -9.70 11.60
CA LEU A 20 -26.27 -11.13 11.97
C LEU A 20 -27.59 -11.86 11.74
N ARG A 21 -28.73 -11.18 12.00
CA ARG A 21 -30.07 -11.71 11.73
C ARG A 21 -30.44 -11.74 10.24
N GLY A 22 -29.56 -11.24 9.37
CA GLY A 22 -29.82 -11.19 7.92
C GLY A 22 -30.85 -10.14 7.49
N GLY A 23 -31.36 -9.33 8.41
CA GLY A 23 -32.36 -8.29 8.12
C GLY A 23 -31.78 -7.06 7.40
N LEU A 24 -30.49 -6.79 7.57
CA LEU A 24 -29.86 -5.62 6.99
C LEU A 24 -28.45 -5.94 6.43
N LYS A 25 -28.23 -5.63 5.16
CA LYS A 25 -26.90 -5.69 4.55
C LYS A 25 -26.20 -4.35 4.79
N VAL A 26 -25.48 -4.22 5.88
CA VAL A 26 -24.84 -2.99 6.30
C VAL A 26 -23.33 -3.15 6.50
N VAL A 27 -22.61 -2.08 6.21
CA VAL A 27 -21.21 -1.86 6.57
C VAL A 27 -21.04 -0.42 7.00
N ALA A 28 -20.31 -0.20 8.09
CA ALA A 28 -19.91 1.12 8.55
C ALA A 28 -18.40 1.29 8.34
N VAL A 29 -17.99 2.44 7.85
CA VAL A 29 -16.60 2.79 7.61
C VAL A 29 -16.32 4.19 8.13
N LYS A 30 -15.08 4.43 8.57
CA LYS A 30 -14.66 5.76 9.01
C LYS A 30 -14.59 6.71 7.82
N ALA A 31 -15.06 7.94 8.04
CA ALA A 31 -14.97 9.00 7.05
C ALA A 31 -13.50 9.34 6.76
N PRO A 32 -13.13 9.54 5.48
CA PRO A 32 -11.75 9.82 5.09
C PRO A 32 -11.33 11.24 5.51
N GLY A 33 -10.06 11.40 5.88
CA GLY A 33 -9.48 12.69 6.23
C GLY A 33 -9.89 13.21 7.61
N PHE A 34 -9.54 14.48 7.89
CA PHE A 34 -9.77 15.17 9.15
C PHE A 34 -10.23 16.60 8.90
N GLY A 35 -11.01 17.19 9.84
CA GLY A 35 -11.45 18.59 9.79
C GLY A 35 -12.17 18.95 8.48
N ASP A 36 -11.88 20.13 7.92
CA ASP A 36 -12.52 20.64 6.70
C ASP A 36 -12.25 19.77 5.47
N ARG A 37 -11.12 19.08 5.46
CA ARG A 37 -10.82 18.12 4.40
C ARG A 37 -11.79 16.95 4.43
N ARG A 38 -12.14 16.44 5.62
CA ARG A 38 -13.16 15.39 5.78
C ARG A 38 -14.49 15.85 5.24
N LYS A 39 -14.94 17.07 5.58
CA LYS A 39 -16.17 17.65 5.05
C LYS A 39 -16.16 17.67 3.52
N SER A 40 -15.08 18.20 2.94
CA SER A 40 -14.93 18.28 1.48
C SER A 40 -14.95 16.91 0.80
N MET A 41 -14.36 15.89 1.40
CA MET A 41 -14.36 14.51 0.86
C MET A 41 -15.74 13.85 0.98
N LEU A 42 -16.47 14.12 2.06
CA LEU A 42 -17.86 13.66 2.22
C LEU A 42 -18.77 14.32 1.20
N ASP A 43 -18.61 15.63 0.94
CA ASP A 43 -19.34 16.33 -0.13
C ASP A 43 -19.08 15.72 -1.50
N ASP A 44 -17.82 15.39 -1.81
CA ASP A 44 -17.43 14.73 -3.05
C ASP A 44 -18.14 13.37 -3.22
N ILE A 45 -18.22 12.59 -2.13
CA ILE A 45 -18.93 11.31 -2.11
C ILE A 45 -20.45 11.51 -2.27
N ALA A 46 -21.02 12.50 -1.62
CA ALA A 46 -22.43 12.83 -1.72
C ALA A 46 -22.80 13.21 -3.16
N ILE A 47 -22.04 14.10 -3.79
CA ILE A 47 -22.23 14.50 -5.20
C ILE A 47 -22.09 13.30 -6.13
N LEU A 48 -21.07 12.44 -5.93
CA LEU A 48 -20.86 11.24 -6.74
C LEU A 48 -22.02 10.25 -6.66
N THR A 49 -22.67 10.14 -5.50
CA THR A 49 -23.74 9.18 -5.24
C THR A 49 -25.14 9.76 -5.37
N GLY A 50 -25.26 11.06 -5.53
CA GLY A 50 -26.54 11.78 -5.61
C GLY A 50 -27.26 11.88 -4.27
N GLY A 51 -26.53 11.83 -3.15
CA GLY A 51 -27.03 12.06 -1.80
C GLY A 51 -26.60 13.41 -1.24
N GLN A 52 -26.74 13.57 0.06
CA GLN A 52 -26.26 14.76 0.78
C GLN A 52 -25.49 14.37 2.04
N VAL A 53 -24.59 15.23 2.46
CA VAL A 53 -23.91 15.10 3.76
C VAL A 53 -24.89 15.44 4.85
N ILE A 54 -24.95 14.60 5.89
CA ILE A 54 -25.76 14.82 7.06
C ILE A 54 -24.86 15.41 8.14
N SER A 55 -25.07 16.66 8.48
CA SER A 55 -24.28 17.36 9.50
C SER A 55 -25.12 18.38 10.24
N GLU A 56 -24.91 18.50 11.53
CA GLU A 56 -25.54 19.53 12.35
C GLU A 56 -25.08 20.95 11.97
N ASP A 57 -23.86 21.09 11.44
CA ASP A 57 -23.33 22.38 10.94
C ASP A 57 -24.20 22.99 9.83
N ILE A 58 -24.86 22.15 9.04
CA ILE A 58 -25.80 22.60 7.98
C ILE A 58 -27.27 22.50 8.41
N GLY A 59 -27.51 22.26 9.71
CA GLY A 59 -28.85 22.21 10.30
C GLY A 59 -29.64 20.93 10.04
N VAL A 60 -29.01 19.88 9.50
CA VAL A 60 -29.66 18.58 9.25
C VAL A 60 -29.42 17.66 10.43
N LYS A 61 -30.48 17.32 11.17
CA LYS A 61 -30.46 16.34 12.25
C LYS A 61 -30.73 14.94 11.69
N LEU A 62 -30.06 13.91 12.26
CA LEU A 62 -30.22 12.50 11.85
C LEU A 62 -31.69 12.05 11.90
N GLU A 63 -32.48 12.52 12.84
CA GLU A 63 -33.90 12.19 13.01
C GLU A 63 -34.76 12.61 11.81
N ASN A 64 -34.33 13.62 11.05
CA ASN A 64 -35.07 14.17 9.91
C ASN A 64 -34.63 13.61 8.56
N VAL A 65 -33.64 12.71 8.55
CA VAL A 65 -33.07 12.12 7.32
C VAL A 65 -34.08 11.19 6.65
N LYS A 66 -34.32 11.41 5.39
CA LYS A 66 -35.20 10.60 4.53
C LYS A 66 -34.37 9.71 3.61
N LEU A 67 -35.00 8.68 3.07
CA LEU A 67 -34.37 7.81 2.06
C LEU A 67 -33.94 8.57 0.80
N THR A 68 -34.62 9.68 0.49
CA THR A 68 -34.29 10.56 -0.64
C THR A 68 -32.99 11.34 -0.45
N ASP A 69 -32.52 11.47 0.79
CA ASP A 69 -31.32 12.22 1.13
C ASP A 69 -30.08 11.31 1.04
N LEU A 70 -30.29 9.99 0.93
CA LEU A 70 -29.23 9.00 0.84
C LEU A 70 -28.72 8.89 -0.61
N GLY A 71 -27.41 8.80 -0.73
CA GLY A 71 -26.77 8.49 -1.99
C GLY A 71 -26.98 7.02 -2.41
N SER A 72 -26.81 6.75 -3.69
CA SER A 72 -26.92 5.41 -4.25
C SER A 72 -25.80 5.11 -5.24
N CYS A 73 -25.48 3.83 -5.40
CA CYS A 73 -24.48 3.37 -6.36
C CYS A 73 -24.75 1.93 -6.79
N LYS A 74 -24.13 1.51 -7.88
CA LYS A 74 -24.30 0.14 -8.40
C LYS A 74 -23.66 -0.91 -7.48
N ARG A 75 -22.50 -0.61 -6.91
CA ARG A 75 -21.76 -1.56 -6.03
C ARG A 75 -20.85 -0.81 -5.06
N VAL A 76 -20.76 -1.36 -3.87
CA VAL A 76 -19.74 -0.99 -2.87
C VAL A 76 -18.89 -2.22 -2.60
N LYS A 77 -17.57 -2.04 -2.60
CA LYS A 77 -16.59 -3.04 -2.14
C LYS A 77 -15.84 -2.43 -0.97
N VAL A 78 -15.84 -3.13 0.15
CA VAL A 78 -15.12 -2.71 1.37
C VAL A 78 -14.21 -3.86 1.79
N ASP A 79 -12.95 -3.55 1.99
CA ASP A 79 -11.98 -4.41 2.65
C ASP A 79 -11.44 -3.69 3.91
N LYS A 80 -10.43 -4.24 4.56
CA LYS A 80 -9.88 -3.68 5.80
C LYS A 80 -9.20 -2.32 5.61
N ASP A 81 -8.67 -2.06 4.42
CA ASP A 81 -7.87 -0.88 4.12
C ASP A 81 -8.60 0.11 3.21
N ASN A 82 -9.51 -0.37 2.35
CA ASN A 82 -10.10 0.40 1.29
C ASN A 82 -11.62 0.25 1.19
N SER A 83 -12.26 1.33 0.80
CA SER A 83 -13.68 1.35 0.43
C SER A 83 -13.83 1.91 -0.97
N THR A 84 -14.42 1.13 -1.88
CA THR A 84 -14.60 1.50 -3.28
C THR A 84 -16.06 1.61 -3.63
N ILE A 85 -16.50 2.78 -4.07
CA ILE A 85 -17.85 3.05 -4.58
C ILE A 85 -17.79 3.02 -6.10
N ILE A 86 -18.59 2.16 -6.73
CA ILE A 86 -18.57 1.92 -8.16
C ILE A 86 -19.89 2.35 -8.77
N SER A 87 -19.85 3.24 -9.76
CA SER A 87 -21.00 3.76 -10.49
C SER A 87 -22.02 4.41 -9.55
N GLY A 88 -21.65 5.52 -8.93
CA GLY A 88 -22.57 6.37 -8.19
C GLY A 88 -23.64 6.96 -9.12
N ASN A 89 -24.84 7.18 -8.58
CA ASN A 89 -25.99 7.68 -9.34
C ASN A 89 -26.11 9.23 -9.28
N GLY A 90 -25.03 9.93 -8.92
CA GLY A 90 -24.97 11.39 -8.96
C GLY A 90 -25.13 11.93 -10.36
N LYS A 91 -25.67 13.14 -10.49
CA LYS A 91 -25.85 13.79 -11.79
C LYS A 91 -24.51 14.18 -12.39
N LYS A 92 -24.30 13.79 -13.65
CA LYS A 92 -23.05 14.06 -14.37
C LYS A 92 -22.67 15.55 -14.37
N SER A 93 -23.65 16.43 -14.54
CA SER A 93 -23.44 17.89 -14.49
C SER A 93 -22.93 18.40 -13.14
N GLU A 94 -23.43 17.84 -12.04
CA GLU A 94 -22.99 18.21 -10.69
C GLU A 94 -21.56 17.70 -10.41
N ILE A 95 -21.24 16.50 -10.88
CA ILE A 95 -19.89 15.92 -10.79
C ILE A 95 -18.90 16.75 -11.63
N GLU A 96 -19.26 17.14 -12.86
CA GLU A 96 -18.43 17.97 -13.72
C GLU A 96 -18.20 19.37 -13.13
N ALA A 97 -19.24 19.97 -12.56
CA ALA A 97 -19.13 21.26 -11.86
C ALA A 97 -18.19 21.16 -10.65
N ARG A 98 -18.29 20.07 -9.86
CA ARG A 98 -17.39 19.86 -8.72
C ARG A 98 -15.95 19.63 -9.17
N CYS A 99 -15.73 18.90 -10.25
CA CYS A 99 -14.40 18.72 -10.83
C CYS A 99 -13.81 20.07 -11.31
N ALA A 100 -14.61 20.93 -11.90
CA ALA A 100 -14.16 22.27 -12.32
C ALA A 100 -13.78 23.13 -11.10
N GLN A 101 -14.57 23.10 -10.04
CA GLN A 101 -14.29 23.80 -8.79
C GLN A 101 -12.95 23.33 -8.18
N ILE A 102 -12.71 22.01 -8.09
CA ILE A 102 -11.46 21.47 -7.56
C ILE A 102 -10.27 21.87 -8.44
N LYS A 103 -10.42 21.84 -9.79
CA LYS A 103 -9.36 22.31 -10.72
C LYS A 103 -8.99 23.76 -10.48
N GLN A 104 -9.96 24.63 -10.25
CA GLN A 104 -9.71 26.02 -9.91
C GLN A 104 -8.90 26.13 -8.61
N GLN A 105 -9.30 25.41 -7.55
CA GLN A 105 -8.56 25.39 -6.28
C GLN A 105 -7.12 24.88 -6.43
N VAL A 106 -6.87 23.89 -7.31
CA VAL A 106 -5.51 23.42 -7.64
C VAL A 106 -4.66 24.54 -8.24
N GLY A 107 -5.25 25.42 -9.06
CA GLY A 107 -4.56 26.56 -9.65
C GLY A 107 -4.30 27.71 -8.67
N GLU A 108 -5.15 27.88 -7.68
CA GLU A 108 -5.10 29.00 -6.73
C GLU A 108 -4.20 28.70 -5.50
N THR A 109 -4.02 27.43 -5.14
CA THR A 109 -3.24 27.06 -3.95
C THR A 109 -1.75 27.28 -4.16
N THR A 110 -1.11 27.87 -3.14
CA THR A 110 0.36 28.06 -3.07
C THR A 110 1.06 26.92 -2.34
N SER A 111 0.31 26.06 -1.64
CA SER A 111 0.82 24.91 -0.90
C SER A 111 0.92 23.68 -1.82
N ASP A 112 2.12 23.14 -1.99
CA ASP A 112 2.33 21.92 -2.78
C ASP A 112 1.60 20.71 -2.18
N TYR A 113 1.54 20.64 -0.86
CA TYR A 113 0.78 19.59 -0.16
C TYR A 113 -0.73 19.68 -0.43
N ASP A 114 -1.31 20.87 -0.36
CA ASP A 114 -2.74 21.04 -0.66
C ASP A 114 -3.04 20.80 -2.12
N ARG A 115 -2.13 21.20 -3.01
CA ARG A 115 -2.23 20.92 -4.45
C ARG A 115 -2.28 19.43 -4.70
N GLU A 116 -1.41 18.64 -4.08
CA GLU A 116 -1.40 17.19 -4.20
C GLU A 116 -2.72 16.58 -3.72
N LYS A 117 -3.22 17.01 -2.57
CA LYS A 117 -4.49 16.50 -2.01
C LYS A 117 -5.72 16.89 -2.82
N LEU A 118 -5.73 18.07 -3.43
CA LEU A 118 -6.76 18.48 -4.37
C LEU A 118 -6.71 17.66 -5.66
N GLN A 119 -5.51 17.35 -6.18
CA GLN A 119 -5.33 16.50 -7.34
C GLN A 119 -5.80 15.05 -7.07
N GLU A 120 -5.53 14.50 -5.90
CA GLU A 120 -6.06 13.20 -5.48
C GLU A 120 -7.60 13.18 -5.48
N ARG A 121 -8.24 14.21 -4.95
CA ARG A 121 -9.71 14.33 -4.95
C ARG A 121 -10.26 14.40 -6.35
N LEU A 122 -9.65 15.24 -7.19
CA LEU A 122 -10.03 15.38 -8.60
C LEU A 122 -9.93 14.05 -9.35
N ALA A 123 -8.86 13.30 -9.15
CA ALA A 123 -8.65 11.99 -9.77
C ALA A 123 -9.73 10.98 -9.36
N LYS A 124 -10.15 10.99 -8.08
CA LYS A 124 -11.21 10.11 -7.57
C LYS A 124 -12.59 10.45 -8.15
N LEU A 125 -12.88 11.74 -8.41
CA LEU A 125 -14.16 12.19 -8.98
C LEU A 125 -14.21 12.07 -10.51
N ALA A 126 -13.16 12.52 -11.18
CA ALA A 126 -13.08 12.56 -12.64
C ALA A 126 -12.68 11.22 -13.26
N GLY A 127 -11.96 10.40 -12.50
CA GLY A 127 -11.48 9.09 -12.93
C GLY A 127 -12.56 8.01 -12.72
N GLY A 128 -12.63 7.06 -13.64
CA GLY A 128 -13.38 5.83 -13.41
C GLY A 128 -12.63 4.87 -12.49
N VAL A 129 -13.33 3.85 -12.02
CA VAL A 129 -12.72 2.71 -11.31
C VAL A 129 -12.44 1.61 -12.32
N ALA A 130 -11.16 1.33 -12.60
CA ALA A 130 -10.78 0.17 -13.37
C ALA A 130 -10.81 -1.09 -12.47
N VAL A 131 -11.46 -2.13 -12.96
CA VAL A 131 -11.55 -3.41 -12.23
C VAL A 131 -10.79 -4.47 -12.99
N ILE A 132 -9.64 -4.88 -12.44
CA ILE A 132 -8.86 -5.99 -12.96
C ILE A 132 -9.37 -7.28 -12.29
N LYS A 133 -9.96 -8.18 -13.10
CA LYS A 133 -10.41 -9.48 -12.61
C LYS A 133 -9.27 -10.49 -12.72
N VAL A 134 -8.88 -11.03 -11.59
CA VAL A 134 -7.81 -12.03 -11.51
C VAL A 134 -8.43 -13.40 -11.27
N GLY A 135 -8.00 -14.41 -12.01
CA GLY A 135 -8.44 -15.80 -11.87
C GLY A 135 -7.26 -16.77 -11.80
N GLY A 136 -7.51 -18.00 -11.40
CA GLY A 136 -6.53 -19.09 -11.33
C GLY A 136 -7.22 -20.42 -11.10
N ALA A 137 -6.51 -21.52 -11.19
CA ALA A 137 -7.03 -22.85 -10.99
C ALA A 137 -7.27 -23.19 -9.51
N THR A 138 -6.52 -22.56 -8.61
CA THR A 138 -6.60 -22.74 -7.16
C THR A 138 -6.72 -21.41 -6.44
N GLU A 139 -7.23 -21.41 -5.22
CA GLU A 139 -7.35 -20.21 -4.38
C GLU A 139 -5.96 -19.60 -4.08
N VAL A 140 -4.96 -20.44 -3.86
CA VAL A 140 -3.57 -19.99 -3.63
C VAL A 140 -3.02 -19.27 -4.85
N GLU A 141 -3.22 -19.82 -6.06
CA GLU A 141 -2.80 -19.19 -7.31
C GLU A 141 -3.50 -17.84 -7.54
N VAL A 142 -4.81 -17.77 -7.27
CA VAL A 142 -5.57 -16.51 -7.38
C VAL A 142 -5.01 -15.46 -6.43
N LYS A 143 -4.70 -15.86 -5.20
CA LYS A 143 -4.14 -14.94 -4.20
C LYS A 143 -2.76 -14.44 -4.62
N GLU A 144 -1.84 -15.33 -5.02
CA GLU A 144 -0.51 -14.96 -5.49
C GLU A 144 -0.57 -14.01 -6.69
N ARG A 145 -1.42 -14.32 -7.67
CA ARG A 145 -1.59 -13.48 -8.85
C ARG A 145 -2.20 -12.13 -8.52
N LYS A 146 -3.14 -12.09 -7.56
CA LYS A 146 -3.70 -10.84 -7.05
C LYS A 146 -2.63 -9.99 -6.39
N ASP A 147 -1.83 -10.57 -5.50
CA ASP A 147 -0.78 -9.87 -4.78
C ASP A 147 0.27 -9.29 -5.76
N ARG A 148 0.63 -10.03 -6.81
CA ARG A 148 1.53 -9.57 -7.88
C ARG A 148 0.94 -8.40 -8.68
N VAL A 149 -0.36 -8.42 -8.99
CA VAL A 149 -1.04 -7.30 -9.68
C VAL A 149 -1.12 -6.08 -8.76
N GLU A 150 -1.35 -6.26 -7.48
CA GLU A 150 -1.41 -5.17 -6.50
C GLU A 150 -0.05 -4.51 -6.32
N ASP A 151 1.03 -5.30 -6.26
CA ASP A 151 2.41 -4.83 -6.23
C ASP A 151 2.75 -3.99 -7.49
N ALA A 152 2.46 -4.52 -8.67
CA ALA A 152 2.64 -3.80 -9.93
C ALA A 152 1.85 -2.48 -9.98
N LEU A 153 0.63 -2.45 -9.43
CA LEU A 153 -0.18 -1.24 -9.34
C LEU A 153 0.47 -0.18 -8.44
N ASN A 154 0.96 -0.59 -7.28
CA ASN A 154 1.64 0.31 -6.34
C ASN A 154 2.95 0.85 -6.92
N ALA A 155 3.76 -0.01 -7.56
CA ALA A 155 4.96 0.40 -8.27
C ALA A 155 4.66 1.40 -9.40
N THR A 156 3.61 1.17 -10.18
CA THR A 156 3.18 2.08 -11.25
C THR A 156 2.74 3.44 -10.72
N ARG A 157 2.00 3.48 -9.60
CA ARG A 157 1.62 4.74 -8.96
C ARG A 157 2.83 5.52 -8.47
N ALA A 158 3.74 4.85 -7.77
CA ALA A 158 4.98 5.46 -7.30
C ALA A 158 5.83 6.01 -8.46
N ALA A 159 5.91 5.28 -9.58
CA ALA A 159 6.61 5.71 -10.78
C ALA A 159 5.94 6.92 -11.47
N ALA A 160 4.61 7.00 -11.44
CA ALA A 160 3.89 8.15 -11.99
C ALA A 160 4.08 9.42 -11.14
N GLU A 161 4.34 9.29 -9.84
CA GLU A 161 4.54 10.41 -8.93
C GLU A 161 5.96 11.00 -9.02
N GLU A 162 7.01 10.17 -8.99
CA GLU A 162 8.40 10.63 -8.93
C GLU A 162 9.29 10.15 -10.09
N GLY A 163 8.74 9.42 -11.04
CA GLY A 163 9.51 8.86 -12.16
C GLY A 163 10.18 7.52 -11.84
N ILE A 164 11.09 7.13 -12.73
CA ILE A 164 11.76 5.83 -12.71
C ILE A 164 13.28 5.98 -12.74
N VAL A 165 13.97 4.99 -12.19
CA VAL A 165 15.42 4.81 -12.26
C VAL A 165 15.77 3.40 -12.76
N VAL A 166 17.03 3.17 -13.04
CA VAL A 166 17.55 1.83 -13.35
C VAL A 166 17.30 0.88 -12.17
N GLY A 167 16.76 -0.30 -12.45
CA GLY A 167 16.44 -1.30 -11.45
C GLY A 167 17.63 -2.20 -11.08
N GLY A 168 17.34 -3.33 -10.47
CA GLY A 168 18.35 -4.33 -10.12
C GLY A 168 19.38 -3.86 -9.08
N GLY A 169 19.05 -2.86 -8.26
CA GLY A 169 19.96 -2.25 -7.28
C GLY A 169 21.01 -1.30 -7.90
N CYS A 170 20.99 -1.10 -9.22
CA CYS A 170 21.98 -0.28 -9.91
C CYS A 170 21.84 1.21 -9.60
N ALA A 171 20.63 1.72 -9.34
CA ALA A 171 20.43 3.12 -9.00
C ALA A 171 21.22 3.53 -7.75
N LEU A 172 21.15 2.72 -6.68
CA LEU A 172 21.91 2.97 -5.45
C LEU A 172 23.42 2.79 -5.65
N LEU A 173 23.84 1.81 -6.47
CA LEU A 173 25.24 1.64 -6.83
C LEU A 173 25.80 2.89 -7.49
N TYR A 174 25.11 3.46 -8.47
CA TYR A 174 25.58 4.68 -9.16
C TYR A 174 25.44 5.92 -8.28
N ALA A 175 24.44 5.97 -7.40
CA ALA A 175 24.31 7.04 -6.42
C ALA A 175 25.49 7.07 -5.44
N SER A 176 26.10 5.93 -5.11
CA SER A 176 27.26 5.87 -4.21
C SER A 176 28.46 6.66 -4.71
N GLN A 177 28.62 6.82 -6.03
CA GLN A 177 29.70 7.63 -6.61
C GLN A 177 29.62 9.11 -6.24
N SER A 178 28.43 9.63 -5.94
CA SER A 178 28.27 11.03 -5.50
C SER A 178 28.90 11.30 -4.13
N LEU A 179 29.09 10.25 -3.32
CA LEU A 179 29.72 10.34 -2.00
C LEU A 179 31.21 10.64 -2.07
N ASP A 180 31.90 10.30 -3.16
CA ASP A 180 33.33 10.56 -3.36
C ASP A 180 33.64 12.06 -3.41
N THR A 181 32.66 12.88 -3.79
CA THR A 181 32.79 14.33 -3.88
C THR A 181 32.36 15.06 -2.60
N LEU A 182 31.85 14.34 -1.61
CA LEU A 182 31.30 14.89 -0.39
C LEU A 182 32.43 15.41 0.53
N LYS A 183 32.41 16.70 0.81
CA LYS A 183 33.39 17.34 1.73
C LYS A 183 32.93 17.15 3.17
N VAL A 184 33.62 16.31 3.91
CA VAL A 184 33.36 16.01 5.33
C VAL A 184 34.54 16.41 6.20
N LYS A 185 34.26 16.69 7.47
CA LYS A 185 35.29 17.12 8.45
C LYS A 185 35.56 15.93 9.42
N GLY A 186 36.86 15.62 9.54
CA GLY A 186 37.29 14.57 10.48
C GLY A 186 37.15 13.15 9.95
N ASP A 187 37.79 12.23 10.67
CA ASP A 187 37.89 10.82 10.25
C ASP A 187 36.62 10.02 10.54
N ASP A 188 35.87 10.38 11.59
CA ASP A 188 34.60 9.75 11.93
C ASP A 188 33.55 9.98 10.84
N GLN A 189 33.45 11.21 10.32
CA GLN A 189 32.54 11.50 9.21
C GLN A 189 32.94 10.78 7.93
N LYS A 190 34.25 10.66 7.66
CA LYS A 190 34.76 9.87 6.52
C LYS A 190 34.39 8.39 6.66
N ALA A 191 34.54 7.84 7.87
CA ALA A 191 34.16 6.46 8.15
C ALA A 191 32.66 6.25 7.93
N GLY A 192 31.80 7.18 8.37
CA GLY A 192 30.35 7.15 8.14
C GLY A 192 30.00 7.17 6.65
N VAL A 193 30.64 8.05 5.86
CA VAL A 193 30.45 8.11 4.41
C VAL A 193 30.86 6.79 3.74
N ALA A 194 32.02 6.24 4.12
CA ALA A 194 32.48 4.96 3.57
C ALA A 194 31.55 3.80 3.93
N LEU A 195 30.97 3.81 5.13
CA LEU A 195 29.97 2.83 5.56
C LEU A 195 28.70 2.92 4.69
N VAL A 196 28.17 4.10 4.46
CA VAL A 196 27.02 4.33 3.60
C VAL A 196 27.32 3.90 2.16
N ALA A 197 28.46 4.28 1.59
CA ALA A 197 28.89 3.88 0.26
C ALA A 197 28.94 2.34 0.09
N LYS A 198 29.38 1.62 1.11
CA LYS A 198 29.37 0.15 1.14
C LYS A 198 27.94 -0.40 1.24
N ALA A 199 27.10 0.21 2.07
CA ALA A 199 25.70 -0.21 2.23
C ALA A 199 24.89 -0.06 0.93
N LEU A 200 25.12 1.01 0.15
CA LEU A 200 24.44 1.25 -1.13
C LEU A 200 24.73 0.16 -2.20
N GLN A 201 25.78 -0.63 -2.02
CA GLN A 201 26.07 -1.77 -2.89
C GLN A 201 25.32 -3.05 -2.49
N ALA A 202 24.75 -3.09 -1.29
CA ALA A 202 24.12 -4.31 -0.77
C ALA A 202 22.96 -4.83 -1.62
N PRO A 203 22.04 -4.00 -2.15
CA PRO A 203 20.94 -4.50 -2.95
C PRO A 203 21.39 -5.26 -4.20
N ILE A 204 22.28 -4.68 -5.01
CA ILE A 204 22.77 -5.37 -6.21
C ILE A 204 23.58 -6.63 -5.87
N ARG A 205 24.38 -6.60 -4.79
CA ARG A 205 25.11 -7.78 -4.33
C ARG A 205 24.17 -8.91 -3.92
N GLN A 206 23.07 -8.57 -3.24
CA GLN A 206 22.09 -9.57 -2.83
C GLN A 206 21.35 -10.17 -4.03
N ILE A 207 20.96 -9.35 -5.01
CA ILE A 207 20.30 -9.81 -6.24
C ILE A 207 21.21 -10.79 -6.99
N THR A 208 22.48 -10.45 -7.17
CA THR A 208 23.44 -11.31 -7.85
C THR A 208 23.75 -12.58 -7.08
N LEU A 209 23.86 -12.49 -5.76
CA LEU A 209 24.03 -13.66 -4.89
C LEU A 209 22.85 -14.62 -5.00
N ASN A 210 21.62 -14.12 -5.02
CA ASN A 210 20.41 -14.92 -5.21
C ASN A 210 20.38 -15.62 -6.57
N ALA A 211 21.03 -15.04 -7.58
CA ALA A 211 21.24 -15.65 -8.90
C ALA A 211 22.47 -16.59 -8.97
N GLY A 212 23.17 -16.80 -7.85
CA GLY A 212 24.36 -17.65 -7.80
C GLY A 212 25.65 -17.01 -8.32
N VAL A 213 25.67 -15.68 -8.52
CA VAL A 213 26.81 -14.94 -9.06
C VAL A 213 27.48 -14.09 -7.98
N ASP A 214 28.83 -13.98 -8.02
CA ASP A 214 29.56 -13.12 -7.10
C ASP A 214 29.25 -11.64 -7.36
N GLY A 215 28.56 -11.01 -6.41
CA GLY A 215 28.18 -9.60 -6.49
C GLY A 215 29.35 -8.64 -6.53
N SER A 216 30.53 -9.02 -6.05
CA SER A 216 31.73 -8.19 -6.08
C SER A 216 32.24 -8.01 -7.51
N VAL A 217 32.20 -9.07 -8.30
CA VAL A 217 32.60 -9.06 -9.71
C VAL A 217 31.64 -8.18 -10.52
N VAL A 218 30.33 -8.33 -10.29
CA VAL A 218 29.31 -7.55 -11.01
C VAL A 218 29.43 -6.07 -10.68
N VAL A 219 29.54 -5.72 -9.40
CA VAL A 219 29.71 -4.33 -8.93
C VAL A 219 30.97 -3.71 -9.51
N GLY A 220 32.11 -4.42 -9.44
CA GLY A 220 33.38 -3.94 -10.02
C GLY A 220 33.26 -3.63 -11.50
N LYS A 221 32.69 -4.54 -12.29
CA LYS A 221 32.52 -4.37 -13.74
C LYS A 221 31.59 -3.21 -14.11
N LEU A 222 30.49 -3.02 -13.37
CA LEU A 222 29.57 -1.91 -13.62
C LEU A 222 30.19 -0.55 -13.27
N LEU A 223 30.95 -0.45 -12.19
CA LEU A 223 31.66 0.76 -11.82
C LEU A 223 32.78 1.11 -12.79
N GLU A 224 33.52 0.10 -13.29
CA GLU A 224 34.56 0.27 -14.32
C GLU A 224 33.99 0.82 -15.62
N GLN A 225 32.84 0.28 -16.08
CA GLN A 225 32.17 0.75 -17.29
C GLN A 225 31.62 2.17 -17.16
N ASN A 226 31.30 2.59 -15.96
CA ASN A 226 30.75 3.92 -15.62
C ASN A 226 29.59 4.40 -16.53
N LYS A 227 28.74 3.48 -16.97
CA LYS A 227 27.58 3.76 -17.80
C LYS A 227 26.31 3.64 -16.94
N LYS A 228 25.71 4.76 -16.54
CA LYS A 228 24.61 4.84 -15.57
C LYS A 228 23.34 4.07 -15.97
N ASN A 229 23.15 3.72 -17.24
CA ASN A 229 22.01 2.94 -17.71
C ASN A 229 22.29 1.44 -17.74
N MET A 230 23.54 1.03 -17.64
CA MET A 230 23.92 -0.37 -17.64
C MET A 230 23.64 -1.01 -16.27
N GLY A 231 23.27 -2.27 -16.31
CA GLY A 231 23.08 -3.10 -15.12
C GLY A 231 23.28 -4.57 -15.44
N TYR A 232 23.05 -5.41 -14.46
CA TYR A 232 23.14 -6.84 -14.59
C TYR A 232 21.72 -7.44 -14.54
N ASP A 233 21.31 -8.05 -15.67
CA ASP A 233 20.09 -8.85 -15.76
C ASP A 233 20.37 -10.22 -15.14
N ALA A 234 19.95 -10.39 -13.90
CA ALA A 234 20.18 -11.61 -13.12
C ALA A 234 19.41 -12.84 -13.65
N GLN A 235 18.35 -12.62 -14.43
CA GLN A 235 17.57 -13.70 -15.02
C GLN A 235 18.29 -14.33 -16.22
N ASN A 236 18.94 -13.50 -17.04
CA ASN A 236 19.62 -13.93 -18.26
C ASN A 236 21.16 -13.94 -18.13
N GLU A 237 21.67 -13.53 -16.97
CA GLU A 237 23.11 -13.44 -16.64
C GLU A 237 23.91 -12.54 -17.60
N GLU A 238 23.29 -11.43 -18.03
CA GLU A 238 23.84 -10.51 -19.02
C GLU A 238 23.99 -9.08 -18.49
N TYR A 239 24.98 -8.35 -19.01
CA TYR A 239 25.11 -6.90 -18.79
C TYR A 239 24.35 -6.16 -19.88
N VAL A 240 23.31 -5.42 -19.50
CA VAL A 240 22.35 -4.83 -20.43
C VAL A 240 22.04 -3.37 -20.10
N ASP A 241 21.47 -2.65 -21.07
CA ASP A 241 20.81 -1.37 -20.78
C ASP A 241 19.47 -1.66 -20.06
N MET A 242 19.38 -1.25 -18.80
CA MET A 242 18.27 -1.57 -17.92
C MET A 242 16.96 -0.92 -18.38
N PHE A 243 17.01 0.30 -18.92
CA PHE A 243 15.83 0.97 -19.46
C PHE A 243 15.33 0.26 -20.74
N ALA A 244 16.23 -0.11 -21.63
CA ALA A 244 15.86 -0.83 -22.86
C ALA A 244 15.26 -2.21 -22.57
N LYS A 245 15.70 -2.88 -21.50
CA LYS A 245 15.16 -4.18 -21.06
C LYS A 245 13.92 -4.06 -20.16
N GLY A 246 13.54 -2.86 -19.75
CA GLY A 246 12.41 -2.64 -18.83
C GLY A 246 12.69 -3.05 -17.37
N ILE A 247 13.96 -3.17 -16.99
CA ILE A 247 14.38 -3.47 -15.61
C ILE A 247 14.55 -2.12 -14.89
N ILE A 248 13.44 -1.65 -14.32
CA ILE A 248 13.31 -0.30 -13.76
C ILE A 248 12.69 -0.35 -12.39
N ASP A 249 13.04 0.63 -11.54
CA ASP A 249 12.44 0.81 -10.22
C ASP A 249 11.81 2.20 -10.11
N PRO A 250 10.71 2.37 -9.33
CA PRO A 250 10.18 3.69 -9.01
C PRO A 250 11.15 4.47 -8.12
N VAL A 251 11.42 5.73 -8.47
CA VAL A 251 12.30 6.62 -7.67
C VAL A 251 11.82 6.71 -6.24
N LYS A 252 10.51 6.93 -6.04
CA LYS A 252 9.88 7.06 -4.72
C LYS A 252 10.19 5.87 -3.81
N VAL A 253 10.12 4.66 -4.33
CA VAL A 253 10.41 3.44 -3.55
C VAL A 253 11.87 3.38 -3.13
N VAL A 254 12.80 3.57 -4.08
CA VAL A 254 14.24 3.52 -3.81
C VAL A 254 14.67 4.61 -2.83
N ARG A 255 14.18 5.83 -3.03
CA ARG A 255 14.48 6.99 -2.17
C ARG A 255 13.94 6.79 -0.75
N THR A 256 12.68 6.40 -0.61
CA THR A 256 12.04 6.22 0.70
C THR A 256 12.72 5.07 1.46
N ALA A 257 12.99 3.95 0.80
CA ALA A 257 13.69 2.82 1.42
C ALA A 257 15.07 3.23 1.97
N LEU A 258 15.83 4.01 1.21
CA LEU A 258 17.13 4.51 1.67
C LEU A 258 16.99 5.48 2.85
N GLN A 259 16.03 6.40 2.78
CA GLN A 259 15.79 7.42 3.80
C GLN A 259 15.36 6.79 5.13
N ASP A 260 14.43 5.86 5.08
CA ASP A 260 13.90 5.17 6.27
C ASP A 260 14.97 4.25 6.88
N ALA A 261 15.72 3.51 6.04
CA ALA A 261 16.83 2.68 6.50
C ALA A 261 17.92 3.53 7.19
N ALA A 262 18.28 4.67 6.62
CA ALA A 262 19.26 5.57 7.21
C ALA A 262 18.77 6.17 8.55
N SER A 263 17.49 6.52 8.65
CA SER A 263 16.86 7.03 9.86
C SER A 263 16.93 6.00 10.99
N ILE A 264 16.52 4.77 10.75
CA ILE A 264 16.54 3.69 11.74
C ILE A 264 17.97 3.29 12.12
N ALA A 265 18.86 3.17 11.12
CA ALA A 265 20.26 2.86 11.38
C ALA A 265 20.93 3.94 12.24
N GLY A 266 20.63 5.23 11.97
CA GLY A 266 21.12 6.34 12.77
C GLY A 266 20.67 6.28 14.24
N LEU A 267 19.40 5.93 14.47
CA LEU A 267 18.89 5.71 15.83
C LEU A 267 19.59 4.54 16.52
N LEU A 268 19.73 3.40 15.82
CA LEU A 268 20.38 2.22 16.38
C LEU A 268 21.84 2.47 16.77
N VAL A 269 22.60 3.18 15.94
CA VAL A 269 24.01 3.50 16.20
C VAL A 269 24.17 4.42 17.41
N THR A 270 23.20 5.28 17.70
CA THR A 270 23.23 6.22 18.83
C THR A 270 22.59 5.64 20.11
N THR A 271 22.03 4.43 20.04
CA THR A 271 21.32 3.78 21.16
C THR A 271 22.28 2.88 21.94
N GLU A 272 22.37 3.07 23.27
CA GLU A 272 23.18 2.23 24.17
C GLU A 272 22.39 1.02 24.67
N ALA A 273 21.08 1.10 24.78
CA ALA A 273 20.21 0.03 25.26
C ALA A 273 18.88 0.00 24.55
N MET A 274 18.36 -1.20 24.30
CA MET A 274 17.02 -1.42 23.76
C MET A 274 16.21 -2.25 24.77
N ILE A 275 15.02 -1.79 25.10
CA ILE A 275 14.09 -2.47 25.98
C ILE A 275 12.94 -3.00 25.12
N ALA A 276 12.73 -4.31 25.19
CA ALA A 276 11.64 -4.98 24.48
C ALA A 276 10.91 -5.94 25.42
N ASP A 277 9.64 -6.20 25.14
CA ASP A 277 8.90 -7.22 25.87
C ASP A 277 9.52 -8.59 25.64
N LYS A 278 9.61 -9.37 26.71
CA LYS A 278 10.07 -10.76 26.62
C LYS A 278 8.99 -11.56 25.86
N PRO A 279 9.36 -12.34 24.82
CA PRO A 279 8.38 -13.22 24.18
C PRO A 279 7.72 -14.14 25.20
N ASP A 280 6.39 -14.22 25.16
CA ASP A 280 5.65 -15.17 25.99
C ASP A 280 5.97 -16.61 25.58
N ASP A 281 6.38 -17.42 26.55
CA ASP A 281 6.68 -18.86 26.32
C ASP A 281 5.45 -19.65 25.80
N LYS A 282 4.25 -19.03 25.79
CA LYS A 282 3.01 -19.61 25.26
C LYS A 282 2.86 -19.51 23.75
N ASP A 283 3.55 -18.58 23.09
CA ASP A 283 3.46 -18.42 21.62
C ASP A 283 4.41 -19.35 20.84
N SER A 284 5.35 -20.00 21.53
CA SER A 284 6.24 -20.99 20.91
C SER A 284 5.57 -22.34 20.60
N GLY A 285 4.29 -22.54 20.98
CA GLY A 285 3.55 -23.78 20.78
C GLY A 285 2.49 -23.80 19.67
N ALA A 286 2.22 -22.66 19.04
CA ALA A 286 1.13 -22.55 18.04
C ALA A 286 1.57 -22.60 16.57
N GLY A 287 2.78 -23.08 16.29
CA GLY A 287 3.27 -23.45 14.96
C GLY A 287 2.88 -24.88 14.57
N GLY A 288 1.73 -25.40 15.04
CA GLY A 288 1.23 -26.73 14.72
C GLY A 288 0.48 -26.73 13.37
N MET A 289 0.98 -27.53 12.47
CA MET A 289 0.43 -27.86 11.14
C MET A 289 -1.08 -27.92 11.08
N PRO A 290 -1.75 -27.39 10.05
CA PRO A 290 -3.08 -27.78 9.67
C PRO A 290 -2.98 -29.03 8.77
N GLY A 291 -3.09 -30.19 9.39
CA GLY A 291 -3.05 -31.47 8.66
C GLY A 291 -3.48 -32.63 9.55
N GLY A 292 -4.74 -32.68 9.91
CA GLY A 292 -5.35 -33.82 10.57
C GLY A 292 -6.70 -34.12 9.93
N MET A 293 -6.72 -35.05 9.00
CA MET A 293 -7.93 -35.66 8.44
C MET A 293 -8.84 -36.19 9.56
N PRO A 294 -10.16 -36.04 9.47
CA PRO A 294 -11.11 -36.83 10.23
C PRO A 294 -11.34 -38.13 9.46
N GLY A 295 -10.63 -39.18 9.88
CA GLY A 295 -10.87 -40.52 9.36
C GLY A 295 -10.99 -41.48 10.52
N GLY A 296 -12.14 -42.06 10.71
CA GLY A 296 -12.23 -43.16 11.66
C GLY A 296 -13.60 -43.44 12.16
N MET A 297 -14.44 -43.81 11.27
CA MET A 297 -15.68 -44.54 11.56
C MET A 297 -15.35 -46.03 11.73
N GLY A 298 -15.92 -46.64 12.73
CA GLY A 298 -16.25 -48.05 12.68
C GLY A 298 -15.47 -48.98 13.59
N GLY A 299 -16.15 -49.65 14.39
CA GLY A 299 -15.65 -50.81 15.07
C GLY A 299 -16.58 -51.31 16.16
N MET A 300 -17.72 -51.79 15.75
CA MET A 300 -18.68 -52.52 16.53
C MET A 300 -18.23 -53.99 16.64
N GLY A 301 -18.48 -54.63 17.80
CA GLY A 301 -18.65 -56.06 17.92
C GLY A 301 -17.48 -56.77 18.50
N GLY A 302 -17.73 -57.49 19.57
CA GLY A 302 -18.26 -58.75 19.74
C GLY A 302 -17.51 -59.45 20.86
N MET A 303 -18.00 -59.67 21.96
CA MET A 303 -18.66 -60.84 22.52
C MET A 303 -17.88 -62.16 22.41
N GLY A 304 -17.68 -62.78 23.56
CA GLY A 304 -17.49 -64.21 23.78
C GLY A 304 -16.02 -64.57 24.05
N GLY A 305 -15.64 -65.16 25.13
CA GLY A 305 -16.24 -66.26 25.85
C GLY A 305 -15.16 -67.25 26.12
N MET A 306 -15.02 -67.63 27.36
CA MET A 306 -14.53 -68.89 27.90
C MET A 306 -13.31 -69.58 27.29
N GLY A 307 -12.45 -69.92 28.24
CA GLY A 307 -11.39 -70.88 28.12
C GLY A 307 -10.30 -70.63 29.16
#